data_5d16ea15c716a40c7b5815117f76b6dd
#
_entry.id   5d16ea15c716a40c7b5815117f76b6dd
#
_cell.length_a   1.000
_cell.length_b   1.000
_cell.length_c   1.000
_cell.angle_alpha   90.00
_cell.angle_beta   90.00
_cell.angle_gamma   90.00
#
_symmetry.space_group_name_H-M   'P 1'
#
loop_
_entity.id
_entity.type
_entity.pdbx_description
1 polymer ?
#
loop_
_entity_poly.entity_id
_entity_poly.type
_entity_poly.pdbx_seq_one_letter_code
_entity_poly.pdbx_strand_id
1 'polypeptide(L)'
;MKDECKVNKYEDMTLKKATTAKAPAKKTVKAPAKKAAVKKTPAKKVEKKAVPTDMEVITDAILEKKGQNVISLDLRKEGSGICDFFVICNADSTTNVSAIADNVEDRMIERLKKKVLRSQGKENRFWIIQDFGDIVVHIFQTEYRNFYRLEDLWSDCDKKVYED
;
A
#
# COMPACT_ATOMS: atom_id res chain seq x y z
N MET A 1 -8.71 -13.51 45.35
CA MET A 1 -7.27 -13.41 45.49
C MET A 1 -6.65 -13.37 44.10
N LYS A 2 -6.27 -12.19 43.74
CA LYS A 2 -5.27 -11.75 42.75
C LYS A 2 -5.40 -12.21 41.31
N ASP A 3 -6.19 -11.45 40.62
CA ASP A 3 -6.12 -11.21 39.17
C ASP A 3 -4.91 -10.30 38.89
N GLU A 4 -3.87 -10.82 38.27
CA GLU A 4 -2.83 -9.99 37.71
C GLU A 4 -2.97 -9.90 36.19
N CYS A 5 -3.57 -8.80 35.79
CA CYS A 5 -3.62 -8.21 34.49
C CYS A 5 -2.21 -8.11 33.88
N LYS A 6 -1.89 -8.89 32.85
CA LYS A 6 -0.66 -8.73 32.08
C LYS A 6 -0.83 -7.64 31.05
N VAL A 7 -0.44 -6.47 31.46
CA VAL A 7 -0.33 -5.25 30.65
C VAL A 7 0.81 -5.38 29.64
N ASN A 8 0.45 -5.20 28.40
CA ASN A 8 1.12 -4.45 27.33
C ASN A 8 2.65 -4.52 27.20
N LYS A 9 3.12 -5.29 26.22
CA LYS A 9 4.53 -5.44 25.84
C LYS A 9 4.88 -4.70 24.54
N TYR A 10 4.21 -3.63 24.20
CA TYR A 10 4.44 -2.88 22.95
C TYR A 10 4.93 -1.44 23.12
N GLU A 11 5.30 -1.01 24.34
CA GLU A 11 5.69 0.39 24.58
C GLU A 11 7.19 0.67 24.70
N ASP A 12 8.10 -0.25 24.40
CA ASP A 12 9.52 -0.01 24.66
C ASP A 12 10.45 -0.15 23.43
N MET A 13 10.05 0.41 22.28
CA MET A 13 10.98 0.53 21.14
C MET A 13 11.01 1.90 20.46
N THR A 14 10.69 2.96 21.17
CA THR A 14 10.93 4.32 20.67
C THR A 14 11.55 5.20 21.75
N LEU A 15 12.85 5.12 21.99
CA LEU A 15 13.65 6.24 22.48
C LEU A 15 15.14 5.87 22.55
N LYS A 16 15.91 6.36 21.60
CA LYS A 16 17.33 6.75 21.68
C LYS A 16 17.88 6.77 20.25
N LYS A 17 18.11 7.90 19.60
CA LYS A 17 19.05 8.95 19.88
C LYS A 17 18.77 10.18 19.02
N ALA A 18 18.49 11.27 19.65
CA ALA A 18 18.74 12.60 19.13
C ALA A 18 20.02 13.12 19.84
N THR A 19 21.00 13.56 19.11
CA THR A 19 21.93 14.62 19.51
C THR A 19 22.73 15.09 18.30
N THR A 20 22.49 16.36 17.99
CA THR A 20 23.39 17.51 17.84
C THR A 20 24.21 17.51 16.54
N ALA A 21 24.34 18.55 15.78
CA ALA A 21 24.17 19.98 15.92
C ALA A 21 24.49 20.72 14.62
N LYS A 22 23.97 21.92 14.49
CA LYS A 22 24.63 23.12 13.96
C LYS A 22 24.35 23.54 12.52
N ALA A 23 23.48 24.53 12.42
CA ALA A 23 23.49 25.52 11.35
C ALA A 23 24.73 26.47 11.49
N PRO A 24 25.20 27.16 10.42
CA PRO A 24 24.61 28.46 10.17
C PRO A 24 24.59 28.99 8.70
N ALA A 25 23.72 29.98 8.53
CA ALA A 25 23.87 31.22 7.76
C ALA A 25 23.61 31.29 6.25
N LYS A 26 22.46 31.94 5.97
CA LYS A 26 22.16 33.02 5.03
C LYS A 26 23.14 33.30 3.87
N LYS A 27 22.59 33.34 2.66
CA LYS A 27 22.75 34.48 1.73
C LYS A 27 21.56 34.60 0.79
N THR A 28 20.88 35.71 0.86
CA THR A 28 19.89 36.30 -0.04
C THR A 28 20.54 36.74 -1.35
N VAL A 29 19.90 36.49 -2.51
CA VAL A 29 19.91 37.40 -3.66
C VAL A 29 18.68 37.13 -4.56
N LYS A 30 17.81 38.12 -4.62
CA LYS A 30 16.96 38.72 -5.66
C LYS A 30 16.61 37.98 -6.95
N ALA A 31 15.28 37.96 -7.20
CA ALA A 31 14.63 37.78 -8.50
C ALA A 31 15.01 38.89 -9.52
N PRO A 32 14.74 38.70 -10.83
CA PRO A 32 13.51 39.28 -11.34
C PRO A 32 12.74 38.42 -12.37
N ALA A 33 11.47 38.74 -12.46
CA ALA A 33 10.46 38.22 -13.35
C ALA A 33 10.73 38.50 -14.82
N LYS A 34 10.39 37.56 -15.72
CA LYS A 34 9.96 37.86 -17.10
C LYS A 34 8.82 36.93 -17.51
N LYS A 35 7.69 37.56 -17.78
CA LYS A 35 6.51 37.02 -18.46
C LYS A 35 6.90 36.62 -19.88
N ALA A 36 6.49 35.45 -20.34
CA ALA A 36 6.34 35.16 -21.75
C ALA A 36 5.18 34.19 -21.98
N ALA A 37 4.38 34.56 -22.93
CA ALA A 37 3.04 34.14 -23.27
C ALA A 37 2.85 32.67 -23.61
N VAL A 38 1.70 32.18 -23.22
CA VAL A 38 1.07 30.88 -23.56
C VAL A 38 0.70 30.88 -25.04
N LYS A 39 1.29 29.99 -25.83
CA LYS A 39 0.74 29.55 -27.12
C LYS A 39 0.04 28.20 -26.91
N LYS A 40 -1.29 28.21 -26.96
CA LYS A 40 -2.14 27.04 -27.06
C LYS A 40 -1.92 26.36 -28.40
N THR A 41 -1.38 25.16 -28.41
CA THR A 41 -1.45 24.25 -29.54
C THR A 41 -2.47 23.14 -29.22
N PRO A 42 -3.32 22.74 -30.18
CA PRO A 42 -4.39 21.79 -29.93
C PRO A 42 -3.82 20.38 -29.73
N ALA A 43 -4.24 19.72 -28.65
CA ALA A 43 -3.88 18.36 -28.31
C ALA A 43 -4.34 17.39 -29.40
N LYS A 44 -3.39 16.82 -30.11
CA LYS A 44 -3.57 15.64 -30.94
C LYS A 44 -3.93 14.49 -29.99
N LYS A 45 -5.13 13.96 -30.12
CA LYS A 45 -5.63 12.78 -29.42
C LYS A 45 -4.79 11.57 -29.86
N VAL A 46 -3.70 11.34 -29.15
CA VAL A 46 -2.97 10.08 -29.26
C VAL A 46 -3.77 9.08 -28.43
N GLU A 47 -4.31 8.08 -29.08
CA GLU A 47 -4.83 6.89 -28.40
C GLU A 47 -3.68 6.27 -27.62
N LYS A 48 -3.60 6.65 -26.33
CA LYS A 48 -2.74 5.96 -25.37
C LYS A 48 -3.34 4.56 -25.22
N LYS A 49 -2.62 3.55 -25.71
CA LYS A 49 -2.76 2.19 -25.19
C LYS A 49 -2.78 2.35 -23.66
N ALA A 50 -3.93 2.09 -23.04
CA ALA A 50 -4.11 2.33 -21.61
C ALA A 50 -3.05 1.50 -20.89
N VAL A 51 -2.11 2.19 -20.23
CA VAL A 51 -1.20 1.55 -19.29
C VAL A 51 -2.09 1.08 -18.15
N PRO A 52 -2.10 -0.22 -17.81
CA PRO A 52 -2.95 -0.71 -16.73
C PRO A 52 -2.61 0.04 -15.44
N THR A 53 -3.65 0.40 -14.69
CA THR A 53 -3.45 1.06 -13.40
C THR A 53 -2.77 0.09 -12.41
N ASP A 54 -2.05 0.61 -11.42
CA ASP A 54 -1.42 -0.20 -10.37
C ASP A 54 -2.44 -1.17 -9.73
N MET A 55 -3.65 -0.67 -9.50
CA MET A 55 -4.75 -1.44 -8.93
C MET A 55 -5.14 -2.63 -9.82
N GLU A 56 -5.26 -2.42 -11.13
CA GLU A 56 -5.59 -3.50 -12.09
C GLU A 56 -4.50 -4.58 -12.11
N VAL A 57 -3.24 -4.17 -12.13
CA VAL A 57 -2.13 -5.12 -12.13
C VAL A 57 -2.09 -5.96 -10.86
N ILE A 58 -2.33 -5.34 -9.70
CA ILE A 58 -2.36 -6.03 -8.40
C ILE A 58 -3.53 -7.01 -8.34
N THR A 59 -4.74 -6.56 -8.70
CA THR A 59 -5.93 -7.42 -8.65
C THR A 59 -5.85 -8.59 -9.62
N ASP A 60 -5.39 -8.36 -10.86
CA ASP A 60 -5.14 -9.42 -11.85
C ASP A 60 -4.13 -10.45 -11.32
N ALA A 61 -3.02 -9.97 -10.72
CA ALA A 61 -2.00 -10.85 -10.18
C ALA A 61 -2.50 -11.72 -9.02
N ILE A 62 -3.38 -11.18 -8.18
CA ILE A 62 -4.02 -11.92 -7.08
C ILE A 62 -4.95 -13.01 -7.62
N LEU A 63 -5.84 -12.65 -8.56
CA LEU A 63 -6.78 -13.57 -9.19
C LEU A 63 -6.07 -14.68 -9.97
N GLU A 64 -5.00 -14.37 -10.70
CA GLU A 64 -4.17 -15.34 -11.41
C GLU A 64 -3.68 -16.49 -10.51
N LYS A 65 -3.43 -16.20 -9.23
CA LYS A 65 -3.05 -17.20 -8.22
C LYS A 65 -4.22 -17.69 -7.36
N LYS A 66 -5.46 -17.48 -7.83
CA LYS A 66 -6.68 -17.91 -7.13
C LYS A 66 -6.80 -17.30 -5.74
N GLY A 67 -6.42 -16.03 -5.59
CA GLY A 67 -6.75 -15.25 -4.41
C GLY A 67 -8.24 -15.03 -4.31
N GLN A 68 -8.80 -15.20 -3.12
CA GLN A 68 -10.25 -15.17 -2.88
C GLN A 68 -10.66 -13.85 -2.22
N ASN A 69 -11.95 -13.48 -2.42
CA ASN A 69 -12.58 -12.31 -1.77
C ASN A 69 -11.73 -11.04 -1.88
N VAL A 70 -11.31 -10.72 -3.10
CA VAL A 70 -10.45 -9.56 -3.35
C VAL A 70 -11.27 -8.29 -3.23
N ILE A 71 -10.85 -7.39 -2.35
CA ILE A 71 -11.50 -6.09 -2.15
C ILE A 71 -10.47 -4.96 -2.14
N SER A 72 -10.87 -3.77 -2.54
CA SER A 72 -10.11 -2.55 -2.30
C SER A 72 -10.91 -1.57 -1.45
N LEU A 73 -10.21 -0.86 -0.58
CA LEU A 73 -10.73 0.22 0.25
C LEU A 73 -10.05 1.52 -0.17
N ASP A 74 -10.83 2.58 -0.39
CA ASP A 74 -10.33 3.92 -0.71
C ASP A 74 -10.20 4.75 0.57
N LEU A 75 -8.96 4.99 1.00
CA LEU A 75 -8.65 5.71 2.24
C LEU A 75 -8.41 7.21 2.04
N ARG A 76 -8.44 7.70 0.82
CA ARG A 76 -8.13 9.11 0.52
C ARG A 76 -9.06 10.09 1.21
N LYS A 77 -10.32 9.70 1.47
CA LYS A 77 -11.29 10.53 2.16
C LYS A 77 -11.08 10.60 3.66
N GLU A 78 -10.51 9.55 4.25
CA GLU A 78 -10.28 9.44 5.68
C GLU A 78 -9.07 10.24 6.18
N GLY A 79 -8.24 10.73 5.25
CA GLY A 79 -7.07 11.52 5.60
C GLY A 79 -6.04 10.79 6.48
N SER A 80 -6.03 9.47 6.45
CA SER A 80 -5.18 8.62 7.30
C SER A 80 -3.68 8.87 7.08
N GLY A 81 -3.30 9.41 5.91
CA GLY A 81 -1.91 9.71 5.56
C GLY A 81 -0.99 8.49 5.44
N ILE A 82 -1.54 7.28 5.54
CA ILE A 82 -0.79 6.03 5.46
C ILE A 82 -0.58 5.63 4.00
N CYS A 83 -1.65 5.56 3.24
CA CYS A 83 -1.69 5.25 1.81
C CYS A 83 -3.04 5.66 1.24
N ASP A 84 -3.18 5.61 -0.09
CA ASP A 84 -4.43 5.93 -0.77
C ASP A 84 -5.41 4.76 -0.81
N PHE A 85 -4.88 3.53 -0.94
CA PHE A 85 -5.71 2.34 -1.08
C PHE A 85 -5.16 1.15 -0.29
N PHE A 86 -6.07 0.37 0.32
CA PHE A 86 -5.80 -0.99 0.72
C PHE A 86 -6.37 -1.97 -0.29
N VAL A 87 -5.62 -3.01 -0.59
CA VAL A 87 -6.12 -4.20 -1.31
C VAL A 87 -6.03 -5.39 -0.35
N ILE A 88 -7.15 -6.05 -0.11
CA ILE A 88 -7.24 -7.15 0.85
C ILE A 88 -7.73 -8.38 0.10
N CYS A 89 -7.03 -9.50 0.28
CA CYS A 89 -7.43 -10.80 -0.25
C CYS A 89 -7.08 -11.91 0.73
N ASN A 90 -7.61 -13.09 0.50
CA ASN A 90 -7.23 -14.27 1.26
C ASN A 90 -6.98 -15.49 0.37
N ALA A 91 -6.32 -16.48 0.96
CA ALA A 91 -6.12 -17.79 0.38
C ALA A 91 -6.21 -18.88 1.47
N ASP A 92 -6.49 -20.12 1.05
CA ASP A 92 -6.74 -21.22 1.98
C ASP A 92 -5.48 -21.78 2.64
N SER A 93 -4.32 -21.57 2.01
CA SER A 93 -3.04 -22.11 2.51
C SER A 93 -1.93 -21.05 2.57
N THR A 94 -1.02 -21.21 3.51
CA THR A 94 0.18 -20.37 3.65
C THR A 94 1.07 -20.40 2.39
N THR A 95 1.10 -21.52 1.69
CA THR A 95 1.83 -21.65 0.42
C THR A 95 1.18 -20.77 -0.66
N ASN A 96 -0.15 -20.75 -0.74
CA ASN A 96 -0.85 -19.91 -1.70
C ASN A 96 -0.73 -18.42 -1.35
N VAL A 97 -0.79 -18.06 -0.07
CA VAL A 97 -0.52 -16.69 0.42
C VAL A 97 0.86 -16.20 -0.07
N SER A 98 1.90 -17.04 0.06
CA SER A 98 3.24 -16.70 -0.46
C SER A 98 3.28 -16.60 -1.98
N ALA A 99 2.63 -17.52 -2.69
CA ALA A 99 2.59 -17.51 -4.15
C ALA A 99 1.87 -16.29 -4.73
N ILE A 100 0.80 -15.82 -4.06
CA ILE A 100 0.12 -14.57 -4.41
C ILE A 100 1.06 -13.38 -4.20
N ALA A 101 1.73 -13.30 -3.05
CA ALA A 101 2.64 -12.21 -2.73
C ALA A 101 3.78 -12.10 -3.75
N ASP A 102 4.39 -13.21 -4.09
CA ASP A 102 5.48 -13.26 -5.07
C ASP A 102 4.97 -12.87 -6.48
N ASN A 103 3.78 -13.35 -6.88
CA ASN A 103 3.20 -12.99 -8.18
C ASN A 103 2.85 -11.50 -8.28
N VAL A 104 2.30 -10.90 -7.22
CA VAL A 104 2.01 -9.46 -7.18
C VAL A 104 3.31 -8.65 -7.36
N GLU A 105 4.38 -9.01 -6.65
CA GLU A 105 5.68 -8.36 -6.77
C GLU A 105 6.24 -8.48 -8.19
N ASP A 106 6.22 -9.68 -8.77
CA ASP A 106 6.70 -9.94 -10.13
C ASP A 106 5.91 -9.16 -11.17
N ARG A 107 4.58 -9.17 -11.12
CA ARG A 107 3.73 -8.44 -12.08
C ARG A 107 3.86 -6.93 -11.98
N MET A 108 4.02 -6.39 -10.77
CA MET A 108 4.29 -4.96 -10.57
C MET A 108 5.63 -4.54 -11.18
N ILE A 109 6.67 -5.36 -11.02
CA ILE A 109 7.97 -5.10 -11.66
C ILE A 109 7.87 -5.26 -13.18
N GLU A 110 7.22 -6.31 -13.65
CA GLU A 110 7.15 -6.65 -15.07
C GLU A 110 6.37 -5.61 -15.88
N ARG A 111 5.15 -5.26 -15.41
CA ARG A 111 4.24 -4.39 -16.15
C ARG A 111 4.48 -2.89 -15.91
N LEU A 112 4.83 -2.51 -14.68
CA LEU A 112 4.90 -1.11 -14.25
C LEU A 112 6.29 -0.66 -13.81
N LYS A 113 7.27 -1.56 -13.76
CA LYS A 113 8.63 -1.30 -13.26
C LYS A 113 8.65 -0.77 -11.82
N LYS A 114 7.59 -1.04 -11.06
CA LYS A 114 7.47 -0.68 -9.64
C LYS A 114 7.89 -1.83 -8.76
N LYS A 115 8.78 -1.57 -7.82
CA LYS A 115 9.21 -2.53 -6.81
C LYS A 115 8.44 -2.31 -5.51
N VAL A 116 8.24 -3.37 -4.76
CA VAL A 116 7.74 -3.27 -3.39
C VAL A 116 8.72 -2.46 -2.54
N LEU A 117 8.21 -1.46 -1.81
CA LEU A 117 9.00 -0.61 -0.92
C LEU A 117 9.30 -1.36 0.38
N ARG A 118 8.31 -2.05 0.91
CA ARG A 118 8.42 -2.86 2.12
C ARG A 118 7.54 -4.09 2.01
N SER A 119 8.08 -5.25 2.38
CA SER A 119 7.33 -6.50 2.50
C SER A 119 7.54 -7.09 3.89
N GLN A 120 6.45 -7.52 4.54
CA GLN A 120 6.46 -8.11 5.88
C GLN A 120 5.60 -9.37 5.92
N GLY A 121 5.88 -10.27 6.85
CA GLY A 121 5.12 -11.49 7.07
C GLY A 121 5.49 -12.68 6.17
N LYS A 122 6.49 -12.55 5.30
CA LYS A 122 6.93 -13.65 4.40
C LYS A 122 7.44 -14.88 5.16
N GLU A 123 7.89 -14.74 6.39
CA GLU A 123 8.39 -15.85 7.22
C GLU A 123 7.23 -16.75 7.69
N ASN A 124 6.20 -16.14 8.25
CA ASN A 124 5.06 -16.86 8.83
C ASN A 124 3.97 -17.23 7.82
N ARG A 125 3.83 -16.46 6.74
CA ARG A 125 2.95 -16.68 5.59
C ARG A 125 1.45 -16.76 5.91
N PHE A 126 1.02 -16.42 7.11
CA PHE A 126 -0.41 -16.35 7.43
C PHE A 126 -1.00 -14.96 7.16
N TRP A 127 -0.16 -13.93 7.12
CA TRP A 127 -0.50 -12.57 6.73
C TRP A 127 0.74 -11.89 6.16
N ILE A 128 0.71 -11.60 4.86
CA ILE A 128 1.78 -10.87 4.17
C ILE A 128 1.26 -9.48 3.82
N ILE A 129 2.10 -8.48 4.08
CA ILE A 129 1.84 -7.08 3.75
C ILE A 129 2.88 -6.63 2.74
N GLN A 130 2.44 -6.02 1.63
CA GLN A 130 3.30 -5.43 0.62
C GLN A 130 2.93 -3.97 0.41
N ASP A 131 3.88 -3.09 0.63
CA ASP A 131 3.73 -1.64 0.50
C ASP A 131 4.36 -1.17 -0.82
N PHE A 132 3.55 -0.56 -1.69
CA PHE A 132 3.95 0.03 -2.95
C PHE A 132 3.90 1.57 -2.93
N GLY A 133 3.72 2.19 -1.75
CA GLY A 133 3.59 3.63 -1.53
C GLY A 133 2.12 4.05 -1.47
N ASP A 134 1.49 4.22 -2.61
CA ASP A 134 0.08 4.65 -2.67
C ASP A 134 -0.88 3.50 -2.35
N ILE A 135 -0.44 2.24 -2.54
CA ILE A 135 -1.26 1.04 -2.34
C ILE A 135 -0.55 0.09 -1.39
N VAL A 136 -1.27 -0.39 -0.37
CA VAL A 136 -0.82 -1.47 0.52
C VAL A 136 -1.67 -2.71 0.29
N VAL A 137 -1.01 -3.82 -0.01
CA VAL A 137 -1.65 -5.11 -0.26
C VAL A 137 -1.57 -5.98 0.98
N HIS A 138 -2.71 -6.46 1.45
CA HIS A 138 -2.84 -7.38 2.57
C HIS A 138 -3.30 -8.74 2.07
N ILE A 139 -2.45 -9.75 2.20
CA ILE A 139 -2.70 -11.12 1.75
C ILE A 139 -2.78 -12.00 2.98
N PHE A 140 -3.96 -12.52 3.28
CA PHE A 140 -4.23 -13.32 4.46
C PHE A 140 -4.42 -14.80 4.14
N GLN A 141 -4.10 -15.66 5.10
CA GLN A 141 -4.75 -16.95 5.17
C GLN A 141 -6.18 -16.77 5.67
N THR A 142 -7.15 -17.51 5.16
CA THR A 142 -8.59 -17.31 5.39
C THR A 142 -8.96 -17.21 6.88
N GLU A 143 -8.37 -18.05 7.74
CA GLU A 143 -8.62 -18.04 9.18
C GLU A 143 -8.20 -16.72 9.84
N TYR A 144 -7.03 -16.18 9.45
CA TYR A 144 -6.49 -14.94 9.99
C TYR A 144 -7.24 -13.71 9.49
N ARG A 145 -7.74 -13.71 8.24
CA ARG A 145 -8.62 -12.65 7.76
C ARG A 145 -9.87 -12.53 8.61
N ASN A 146 -10.49 -13.69 8.92
CA ASN A 146 -11.70 -13.75 9.76
C ASN A 146 -11.41 -13.34 11.20
N PHE A 147 -10.20 -13.60 11.70
CA PHE A 147 -9.79 -13.23 13.06
C PHE A 147 -9.52 -11.72 13.19
N TYR A 148 -8.74 -11.16 12.28
CA TYR A 148 -8.35 -9.74 12.36
C TYR A 148 -9.43 -8.79 11.85
N ARG A 149 -10.27 -9.21 10.91
CA ARG A 149 -11.38 -8.44 10.33
C ARG A 149 -10.98 -7.01 9.98
N LEU A 150 -9.88 -6.86 9.22
CA LEU A 150 -9.29 -5.56 8.90
C LEU A 150 -10.30 -4.61 8.23
N GLU A 151 -11.22 -5.16 7.44
CA GLU A 151 -12.26 -4.41 6.75
C GLU A 151 -13.24 -3.69 7.69
N ASP A 152 -13.44 -4.22 8.89
CA ASP A 152 -14.37 -3.63 9.86
C ASP A 152 -13.78 -2.36 10.48
N LEU A 153 -12.45 -2.26 10.59
CA LEU A 153 -11.74 -1.07 11.07
C LEU A 153 -11.88 0.12 10.11
N TRP A 154 -12.14 -0.18 8.83
CA TRP A 154 -12.26 0.78 7.74
C TRP A 154 -13.64 0.70 7.08
N SER A 155 -14.67 0.45 7.89
CA SER A 155 -16.05 0.29 7.40
C SER A 155 -16.63 1.55 6.75
N ASP A 156 -16.10 2.72 7.09
CA ASP A 156 -16.53 4.02 6.58
C ASP A 156 -15.92 4.35 5.20
N CYS A 157 -14.93 3.55 4.74
CA CYS A 157 -14.27 3.73 3.45
C CYS A 157 -15.09 3.18 2.30
N ASP A 158 -14.95 3.77 1.11
CA ASP A 158 -15.53 3.24 -0.12
C ASP A 158 -14.90 1.89 -0.45
N LYS A 159 -15.73 0.85 -0.51
CA LYS A 159 -15.31 -0.53 -0.78
C LYS A 159 -15.67 -0.94 -2.19
N LYS A 160 -14.72 -1.53 -2.91
CA LYS A 160 -14.93 -2.17 -4.20
C LYS A 160 -14.54 -3.65 -4.11
N VAL A 161 -15.44 -4.53 -4.59
CA VAL A 161 -15.21 -5.98 -4.65
C VAL A 161 -14.79 -6.36 -6.06
N TYR A 162 -13.82 -7.28 -6.17
CA TYR A 162 -13.34 -7.85 -7.42
C TYR A 162 -13.67 -9.34 -7.39
N GLU A 163 -14.46 -9.77 -8.34
CA GLU A 163 -14.85 -11.18 -8.54
C GLU A 163 -14.04 -11.76 -9.70
N ASP A 164 -13.83 -13.09 -9.65
CA ASP A 164 -13.15 -13.85 -10.70
C ASP A 164 -14.07 -14.06 -11.90
#